data_47eb19f17ec90084e921de6c5be178f0
#
_entry.id   47eb19f17ec90084e921de6c5be178f0
#
_cell.length_a   1.000
_cell.length_b   1.000
_cell.length_c   1.000
_cell.angle_alpha   90.00
_cell.angle_beta   90.00
_cell.angle_gamma   90.00
#
_symmetry.space_group_name_H-M   'P 1'
#
loop_
_entity.id
_entity.type
_entity.pdbx_description
1 polymer ?
#
loop_
_entity_poly.entity_id
_entity_poly.type
_entity_poly.pdbx_seq_one_letter_code
_entity_poly.pdbx_strand_id
1 'polypeptide(L)'
;MTELLNFSFYQLLVFVHIILFVLWLGADVGVFMLGQHFRKREKYDLPQRLVLLQLLVNLDMTPRTAWALMVPLTITMVDAGGWWDVPGWGVALSWAVGAVWLWLVWDAHIHDQTERAARDRKIEFVLKIGLTAFYLGLGILSLSQGEPLMPVWLATKALMFGLIFAAAIMIDVAFKPVGPQLGKLIAEGSSDETEIPLRKTMDTTRIWVWIVYLLLLATAFLGNMKPF
;
A
#
# COMPACT_ATOMS: atom_id res chain seq x y z
N MET A 1 -34.44 -24.38 -6.00
CA MET A 1 -34.01 -23.05 -5.50
C MET A 1 -32.57 -23.09 -4.96
N THR A 2 -31.76 -24.10 -5.39
CA THR A 2 -30.36 -24.33 -4.98
C THR A 2 -29.31 -24.06 -6.07
N GLU A 3 -29.70 -23.52 -7.23
CA GLU A 3 -28.79 -23.22 -8.34
C GLU A 3 -28.35 -21.75 -8.44
N LEU A 4 -28.82 -20.88 -7.55
CA LEU A 4 -28.61 -19.43 -7.65
C LEU A 4 -27.22 -18.94 -7.19
N LEU A 5 -26.36 -19.79 -6.60
CA LEU A 5 -25.03 -19.40 -6.15
C LEU A 5 -23.99 -20.51 -6.42
N ASN A 6 -23.76 -20.80 -7.71
CA ASN A 6 -22.74 -21.80 -8.09
C ASN A 6 -21.42 -21.10 -8.46
N PHE A 7 -20.73 -20.49 -7.48
CA PHE A 7 -19.39 -19.96 -7.66
C PHE A 7 -18.38 -20.74 -6.81
N SER A 8 -17.19 -20.94 -7.34
CA SER A 8 -16.10 -21.61 -6.61
C SER A 8 -15.52 -20.67 -5.53
N PHE A 9 -14.94 -21.25 -4.48
CA PHE A 9 -14.21 -20.47 -3.46
C PHE A 9 -13.14 -19.57 -4.08
N TYR A 10 -12.41 -20.07 -5.09
CA TYR A 10 -11.44 -19.28 -5.83
C TYR A 10 -12.05 -18.04 -6.52
N GLN A 11 -13.23 -18.16 -7.13
CA GLN A 11 -13.92 -17.02 -7.76
C GLN A 11 -14.31 -15.95 -6.73
N LEU A 12 -14.70 -16.36 -5.51
CA LEU A 12 -14.94 -15.42 -4.41
C LEU A 12 -13.66 -14.68 -4.01
N LEU A 13 -12.54 -15.38 -3.90
CA LEU A 13 -11.24 -14.75 -3.60
C LEU A 13 -10.83 -13.76 -4.68
N VAL A 14 -11.03 -14.09 -5.97
CA VAL A 14 -10.78 -13.18 -7.10
C VAL A 14 -11.65 -11.93 -6.98
N PHE A 15 -12.93 -12.08 -6.68
CA PHE A 15 -13.84 -10.94 -6.49
C PHE A 15 -13.36 -10.03 -5.35
N VAL A 16 -13.02 -10.59 -4.19
CA VAL A 16 -12.49 -9.83 -3.04
C VAL A 16 -11.17 -9.14 -3.40
N HIS A 17 -10.28 -9.82 -4.14
CA HIS A 17 -9.03 -9.24 -4.62
C HIS A 17 -9.25 -8.01 -5.50
N ILE A 18 -10.24 -8.08 -6.41
CA ILE A 18 -10.60 -6.93 -7.26
C ILE A 18 -11.16 -5.79 -6.40
N ILE A 19 -12.02 -6.07 -5.43
CA ILE A 19 -12.53 -5.04 -4.50
C ILE A 19 -11.40 -4.38 -3.72
N LEU A 20 -10.47 -5.16 -3.17
CA LEU A 20 -9.30 -4.59 -2.46
C LEU A 20 -8.42 -3.74 -3.39
N PHE A 21 -8.22 -4.17 -4.64
CA PHE A 21 -7.49 -3.38 -5.63
C PHE A 21 -8.18 -2.04 -5.93
N VAL A 22 -9.50 -2.05 -6.12
CA VAL A 22 -10.30 -0.82 -6.35
C VAL A 22 -10.23 0.12 -5.15
N LEU A 23 -10.37 -0.41 -3.93
CA LEU A 23 -10.26 0.36 -2.69
C LEU A 23 -8.85 0.92 -2.51
N TRP A 24 -7.83 0.15 -2.85
CA TRP A 24 -6.44 0.60 -2.76
C TRP A 24 -6.18 1.74 -3.75
N LEU A 25 -6.23 1.45 -5.05
CA LEU A 25 -5.86 2.43 -6.07
C LEU A 25 -6.84 3.62 -6.13
N GLY A 26 -8.15 3.36 -6.02
CA GLY A 26 -9.16 4.40 -6.13
C GLY A 26 -9.11 5.40 -4.97
N ALA A 27 -9.01 4.92 -3.73
CA ALA A 27 -8.88 5.79 -2.57
C ALA A 27 -7.54 6.53 -2.56
N ASP A 28 -6.44 5.87 -2.97
CA ASP A 28 -5.11 6.47 -3.00
C ASP A 28 -5.00 7.61 -4.03
N VAL A 29 -5.71 7.51 -5.17
CA VAL A 29 -5.87 8.65 -6.11
C VAL A 29 -6.56 9.83 -5.42
N GLY A 30 -7.56 9.58 -4.57
CA GLY A 30 -8.21 10.62 -3.75
C GLY A 30 -7.23 11.25 -2.76
N VAL A 31 -6.41 10.44 -2.06
CA VAL A 31 -5.33 10.90 -1.18
C VAL A 31 -4.36 11.80 -1.94
N PHE A 32 -3.90 11.34 -3.11
CA PHE A 32 -3.02 12.13 -3.98
C PHE A 32 -3.64 13.47 -4.38
N MET A 33 -4.91 13.49 -4.80
CA MET A 33 -5.61 14.71 -5.17
C MET A 33 -5.71 15.69 -4.00
N LEU A 34 -6.08 15.22 -2.80
CA LEU A 34 -6.11 16.05 -1.60
C LEU A 34 -4.73 16.63 -1.28
N GLY A 35 -3.67 15.85 -1.42
CA GLY A 35 -2.29 16.30 -1.27
C GLY A 35 -1.91 17.39 -2.29
N GLN A 36 -2.35 17.27 -3.55
CA GLN A 36 -2.13 18.33 -4.55
C GLN A 36 -2.91 19.62 -4.23
N HIS A 37 -4.09 19.52 -3.63
CA HIS A 37 -4.84 20.70 -3.18
C HIS A 37 -4.22 21.33 -1.93
N PHE A 38 -3.76 20.54 -0.96
CA PHE A 38 -3.04 21.03 0.22
C PHE A 38 -1.84 21.93 -0.13
N ARG A 39 -1.15 21.69 -1.23
CA ARG A 39 0.03 22.44 -1.68
C ARG A 39 -0.28 23.82 -2.27
N LYS A 40 -1.54 24.15 -2.57
CA LYS A 40 -1.97 25.37 -3.28
C LYS A 40 -2.24 26.50 -2.28
N ARG A 41 -1.17 27.10 -1.72
CA ARG A 41 -1.28 28.22 -0.78
C ARG A 41 -1.94 29.48 -1.40
N GLU A 42 -1.87 29.61 -2.71
CA GLU A 42 -2.48 30.74 -3.43
C GLU A 42 -4.01 30.61 -3.53
N LYS A 43 -4.53 29.38 -3.36
CA LYS A 43 -5.96 29.06 -3.48
C LYS A 43 -6.65 28.87 -2.14
N TYR A 44 -5.93 28.35 -1.16
CA TYR A 44 -6.47 27.95 0.15
C TYR A 44 -5.65 28.59 1.25
N ASP A 45 -6.34 29.16 2.25
CA ASP A 45 -5.70 29.61 3.48
C ASP A 45 -5.24 28.40 4.34
N LEU A 46 -4.43 28.66 5.36
CA LEU A 46 -3.87 27.59 6.20
C LEU A 46 -4.95 26.76 6.90
N PRO A 47 -6.02 27.33 7.50
CA PRO A 47 -7.11 26.54 8.08
C PRO A 47 -7.79 25.61 7.09
N GLN A 48 -8.09 26.06 5.88
CA GLN A 48 -8.69 25.22 4.82
C GLN A 48 -7.76 24.07 4.42
N ARG A 49 -6.46 24.33 4.32
CA ARG A 49 -5.43 23.32 4.00
C ARG A 49 -5.31 22.27 5.10
N LEU A 50 -5.43 22.66 6.37
CA LEU A 50 -5.44 21.71 7.48
C LEU A 50 -6.66 20.78 7.44
N VAL A 51 -7.82 21.29 7.02
CA VAL A 51 -8.99 20.44 6.77
C VAL A 51 -8.73 19.43 5.64
N LEU A 52 -8.14 19.90 4.51
CA LEU A 52 -7.76 18.98 3.42
C LEU A 52 -6.76 17.91 3.87
N LEU A 53 -5.80 18.27 4.73
CA LEU A 53 -4.85 17.33 5.31
C LEU A 53 -5.55 16.30 6.20
N GLN A 54 -6.50 16.72 7.04
CA GLN A 54 -7.26 15.82 7.89
C GLN A 54 -8.08 14.82 7.06
N LEU A 55 -8.73 15.29 5.98
CA LEU A 55 -9.45 14.41 5.06
C LEU A 55 -8.51 13.42 4.36
N LEU A 56 -7.32 13.89 3.94
CA LEU A 56 -6.28 13.06 3.35
C LEU A 56 -5.87 11.93 4.30
N VAL A 57 -5.53 12.25 5.54
CA VAL A 57 -5.09 11.27 6.55
C VAL A 57 -6.17 10.23 6.84
N ASN A 58 -7.44 10.65 6.92
CA ASN A 58 -8.55 9.72 7.14
C ASN A 58 -8.79 8.82 5.91
N LEU A 59 -8.74 9.38 4.70
CA LEU A 59 -8.93 8.63 3.45
C LEU A 59 -7.79 7.62 3.22
N ASP A 60 -6.55 7.95 3.61
CA ASP A 60 -5.35 7.11 3.48
C ASP A 60 -5.46 5.78 4.26
N MET A 61 -6.35 5.71 5.24
CA MET A 61 -6.62 4.45 5.95
C MET A 61 -7.26 3.38 5.06
N THR A 62 -8.00 3.77 4.02
CA THR A 62 -8.63 2.83 3.07
C THR A 62 -7.59 2.08 2.24
N PRO A 63 -6.65 2.73 1.50
CA PRO A 63 -5.62 2.02 0.76
C PRO A 63 -4.69 1.21 1.66
N ARG A 64 -4.35 1.70 2.87
CA ARG A 64 -3.51 0.96 3.83
C ARG A 64 -4.19 -0.32 4.30
N THR A 65 -5.49 -0.25 4.61
CA THR A 65 -6.30 -1.41 4.99
C THR A 65 -6.37 -2.44 3.86
N ALA A 66 -6.67 -1.98 2.64
CA ALA A 66 -6.73 -2.84 1.47
C ALA A 66 -5.40 -3.53 1.19
N TRP A 67 -4.28 -2.79 1.31
CA TRP A 67 -2.94 -3.34 1.10
C TRP A 67 -2.56 -4.40 2.15
N ALA A 68 -2.83 -4.14 3.43
CA ALA A 68 -2.56 -5.11 4.50
C ALA A 68 -3.33 -6.43 4.29
N LEU A 69 -4.58 -6.36 3.83
CA LEU A 69 -5.41 -7.52 3.52
C LEU A 69 -5.03 -8.20 2.20
N MET A 70 -4.41 -7.49 1.27
CA MET A 70 -3.98 -8.04 -0.01
C MET A 70 -2.94 -9.16 0.16
N VAL A 71 -2.05 -9.05 1.16
CA VAL A 71 -0.99 -10.04 1.41
C VAL A 71 -1.56 -11.44 1.71
N PRO A 72 -2.37 -11.64 2.77
CA PRO A 72 -2.93 -12.95 3.06
C PRO A 72 -3.89 -13.43 1.97
N LEU A 73 -4.66 -12.53 1.39
CA LEU A 73 -5.59 -12.88 0.32
C LEU A 73 -4.86 -13.46 -0.89
N THR A 74 -3.74 -12.85 -1.33
CA THR A 74 -2.99 -13.35 -2.49
C THR A 74 -2.33 -14.70 -2.22
N ILE A 75 -1.83 -14.95 -1.02
CA ILE A 75 -1.28 -16.25 -0.63
C ILE A 75 -2.39 -17.32 -0.65
N THR A 76 -3.57 -17.01 -0.10
CA THR A 76 -4.73 -17.90 -0.16
C THR A 76 -5.19 -18.15 -1.60
N MET A 77 -5.13 -17.13 -2.47
CA MET A 77 -5.52 -17.25 -3.88
C MET A 77 -4.58 -18.15 -4.67
N VAL A 78 -3.27 -18.06 -4.48
CA VAL A 78 -2.32 -18.89 -5.23
C VAL A 78 -2.42 -20.35 -4.84
N ASP A 79 -2.70 -20.63 -3.58
CA ASP A 79 -2.99 -21.98 -3.06
C ASP A 79 -4.32 -22.51 -3.63
N ALA A 80 -5.42 -21.80 -3.43
CA ALA A 80 -6.74 -22.18 -3.93
C ALA A 80 -6.83 -22.28 -5.47
N GLY A 81 -5.95 -21.56 -6.18
CA GLY A 81 -5.81 -21.63 -7.64
C GLY A 81 -4.92 -22.77 -8.14
N GLY A 82 -4.27 -23.51 -7.26
CA GLY A 82 -3.37 -24.61 -7.59
C GLY A 82 -2.05 -24.16 -8.25
N TRP A 83 -1.63 -22.89 -8.07
CA TRP A 83 -0.38 -22.37 -8.65
C TRP A 83 0.83 -22.52 -7.71
N TRP A 84 0.58 -22.74 -6.44
CA TRP A 84 1.56 -23.00 -5.42
C TRP A 84 0.86 -23.76 -4.29
N ASP A 85 1.33 -24.97 -3.97
CA ASP A 85 0.87 -25.75 -2.84
C ASP A 85 1.45 -25.15 -1.55
N VAL A 86 0.71 -24.20 -0.96
CA VAL A 86 1.10 -23.53 0.27
C VAL A 86 0.65 -24.36 1.45
N PRO A 87 1.56 -24.84 2.33
CA PRO A 87 1.13 -25.60 3.49
C PRO A 87 0.16 -24.79 4.36
N GLY A 88 -0.85 -25.44 4.94
CA GLY A 88 -1.91 -24.77 5.69
C GLY A 88 -1.40 -23.82 6.80
N TRP A 89 -0.26 -24.16 7.45
CA TRP A 89 0.39 -23.23 8.39
C TRP A 89 0.93 -21.97 7.71
N GLY A 90 1.36 -22.06 6.46
CA GLY A 90 1.84 -20.90 5.67
C GLY A 90 0.69 -19.93 5.34
N VAL A 91 -0.47 -20.47 4.94
CA VAL A 91 -1.70 -19.67 4.76
C VAL A 91 -2.10 -19.03 6.09
N ALA A 92 -2.15 -19.79 7.20
CA ALA A 92 -2.48 -19.26 8.52
C ALA A 92 -1.50 -18.16 8.97
N LEU A 93 -0.19 -18.34 8.74
CA LEU A 93 0.84 -17.36 9.04
C LEU A 93 0.62 -16.08 8.23
N SER A 94 0.28 -16.17 6.95
CA SER A 94 0.01 -14.99 6.12
C SER A 94 -1.16 -14.16 6.65
N TRP A 95 -2.22 -14.81 7.13
CA TRP A 95 -3.34 -14.13 7.79
C TRP A 95 -2.96 -13.53 9.15
N ALA A 96 -2.13 -14.19 9.93
CA ALA A 96 -1.60 -13.62 11.18
C ALA A 96 -0.76 -12.36 10.90
N VAL A 97 0.10 -12.39 9.88
CA VAL A 97 0.90 -11.23 9.44
C VAL A 97 -0.02 -10.10 8.97
N GLY A 98 -1.03 -10.39 8.15
CA GLY A 98 -1.99 -9.40 7.69
C GLY A 98 -2.78 -8.76 8.85
N ALA A 99 -3.23 -9.56 9.81
CA ALA A 99 -3.95 -9.08 11.00
C ALA A 99 -3.07 -8.19 11.89
N VAL A 100 -1.82 -8.61 12.15
CA VAL A 100 -0.85 -7.80 12.91
C VAL A 100 -0.56 -6.49 12.17
N TRP A 101 -0.35 -6.53 10.86
CA TRP A 101 -0.10 -5.31 10.08
C TRP A 101 -1.30 -4.37 10.11
N LEU A 102 -2.51 -4.89 9.90
CA LEU A 102 -3.73 -4.11 9.98
C LEU A 102 -3.89 -3.46 11.37
N TRP A 103 -3.62 -4.20 12.44
CA TRP A 103 -3.63 -3.67 13.80
C TRP A 103 -2.61 -2.53 13.97
N LEU A 104 -1.35 -2.71 13.55
CA LEU A 104 -0.30 -1.68 13.64
C LEU A 104 -0.70 -0.38 12.93
N VAL A 105 -1.27 -0.50 11.72
CA VAL A 105 -1.71 0.66 10.92
C VAL A 105 -2.82 1.43 11.62
N TRP A 106 -3.84 0.73 12.11
CA TRP A 106 -4.97 1.37 12.80
C TRP A 106 -4.59 1.90 14.18
N ASP A 107 -3.76 1.18 14.92
CA ASP A 107 -3.29 1.61 16.24
C ASP A 107 -2.44 2.89 16.13
N ALA A 108 -1.52 2.94 15.15
CA ALA A 108 -0.73 4.13 14.88
C ALA A 108 -1.56 5.34 14.40
N HIS A 109 -2.70 5.10 13.72
CA HIS A 109 -3.63 6.14 13.31
C HIS A 109 -4.45 6.69 14.50
N ILE A 110 -5.00 5.80 15.33
CA ILE A 110 -5.85 6.17 16.48
C ILE A 110 -5.04 6.91 17.55
N HIS A 111 -3.78 6.50 17.77
CA HIS A 111 -2.89 7.06 18.79
C HIS A 111 -1.84 8.02 18.18
N ASP A 112 -2.17 8.69 17.07
CA ASP A 112 -1.23 9.59 16.40
C ASP A 112 -0.57 10.57 17.38
N GLN A 113 0.67 10.98 17.07
CA GLN A 113 1.51 11.88 17.90
C GLN A 113 1.95 11.28 19.26
N THR A 114 1.79 9.97 19.50
CA THR A 114 2.27 9.30 20.71
C THR A 114 3.52 8.45 20.44
N GLU A 115 4.26 8.12 21.50
CA GLU A 115 5.39 7.19 21.44
C GLU A 115 4.94 5.79 20.98
N ARG A 116 3.70 5.40 21.30
CA ARG A 116 3.07 4.16 20.85
C ARG A 116 2.97 4.12 19.33
N ALA A 117 2.40 5.15 18.72
CA ALA A 117 2.32 5.27 17.27
C ALA A 117 3.70 5.29 16.60
N ALA A 118 4.69 5.95 17.20
CA ALA A 118 6.06 5.96 16.70
C ALA A 118 6.71 4.56 16.72
N ARG A 119 6.45 3.77 17.76
CA ARG A 119 6.88 2.36 17.86
C ARG A 119 6.20 1.51 16.77
N ASP A 120 4.89 1.65 16.63
CA ASP A 120 4.10 0.82 15.70
C ASP A 120 4.50 1.10 14.24
N ARG A 121 4.78 2.35 13.89
CA ARG A 121 5.35 2.72 12.58
C ARG A 121 6.75 2.12 12.34
N LYS A 122 7.58 1.98 13.39
CA LYS A 122 8.88 1.30 13.25
C LYS A 122 8.71 -0.20 12.99
N ILE A 123 7.79 -0.85 13.70
CA ILE A 123 7.49 -2.27 13.51
C ILE A 123 6.91 -2.48 12.10
N GLU A 124 5.96 -1.65 11.67
CA GLU A 124 5.41 -1.66 10.31
C GLU A 124 6.51 -1.51 9.25
N PHE A 125 7.45 -0.59 9.46
CA PHE A 125 8.56 -0.38 8.53
C PHE A 125 9.44 -1.64 8.38
N VAL A 126 9.78 -2.30 9.48
CA VAL A 126 10.53 -3.58 9.46
C VAL A 126 9.73 -4.67 8.78
N LEU A 127 8.42 -4.76 9.04
CA LEU A 127 7.53 -5.69 8.37
C LEU A 127 7.51 -5.47 6.85
N LYS A 128 7.41 -4.22 6.39
CA LYS A 128 7.48 -3.88 4.96
C LYS A 128 8.81 -4.32 4.33
N ILE A 129 9.94 -4.18 5.03
CA ILE A 129 11.24 -4.69 4.55
C ILE A 129 11.20 -6.21 4.39
N GLY A 130 10.69 -6.93 5.38
CA GLY A 130 10.53 -8.39 5.33
C GLY A 130 9.64 -8.83 4.17
N LEU A 131 8.50 -8.17 3.97
CA LEU A 131 7.59 -8.45 2.85
C LEU A 131 8.21 -8.09 1.49
N THR A 132 8.99 -7.01 1.42
CA THR A 132 9.78 -6.68 0.22
C THR A 132 10.71 -7.82 -0.14
N ALA A 133 11.53 -8.27 0.82
CA ALA A 133 12.49 -9.36 0.60
C ALA A 133 11.77 -10.66 0.21
N PHE A 134 10.65 -10.97 0.86
CA PHE A 134 9.84 -12.16 0.55
C PHE A 134 9.32 -12.13 -0.89
N TYR A 135 8.63 -11.06 -1.31
CA TYR A 135 8.02 -11.01 -2.66
C TYR A 135 9.06 -10.85 -3.77
N LEU A 136 10.14 -10.10 -3.56
CA LEU A 136 11.26 -10.05 -4.51
C LEU A 136 11.92 -11.41 -4.64
N GLY A 137 12.23 -12.06 -3.52
CA GLY A 137 12.82 -13.41 -3.49
C GLY A 137 11.91 -14.42 -4.18
N LEU A 138 10.62 -14.45 -3.84
CA LEU A 138 9.62 -15.33 -4.45
C LEU A 138 9.54 -15.11 -5.97
N GLY A 139 9.47 -13.86 -6.42
CA GLY A 139 9.40 -13.54 -7.85
C GLY A 139 10.66 -13.92 -8.60
N ILE A 140 11.86 -13.57 -8.07
CA ILE A 140 13.15 -13.89 -8.69
C ILE A 140 13.36 -15.41 -8.75
N LEU A 141 13.09 -16.13 -7.65
CA LEU A 141 13.24 -17.58 -7.57
C LEU A 141 12.32 -18.26 -8.59
N SER A 142 11.05 -17.87 -8.62
CA SER A 142 10.06 -18.45 -9.55
C SER A 142 10.40 -18.17 -11.02
N LEU A 143 10.91 -16.99 -11.34
CA LEU A 143 11.34 -16.66 -12.71
C LEU A 143 12.60 -17.40 -13.15
N SER A 144 13.52 -17.69 -12.21
CA SER A 144 14.79 -18.36 -12.51
C SER A 144 14.70 -19.88 -12.51
N GLN A 145 13.86 -20.47 -11.64
CA GLN A 145 13.76 -21.92 -11.45
C GLN A 145 12.43 -22.52 -11.92
N GLY A 146 11.43 -21.71 -12.25
CA GLY A 146 10.09 -22.15 -12.60
C GLY A 146 9.22 -22.54 -11.41
N GLU A 147 9.73 -22.40 -10.18
CA GLU A 147 9.03 -22.77 -8.92
C GLU A 147 9.30 -21.70 -7.86
N PRO A 148 8.42 -21.56 -6.84
CA PRO A 148 7.15 -22.26 -6.63
C PRO A 148 5.96 -21.72 -7.46
N LEU A 149 6.05 -20.53 -8.05
CA LEU A 149 4.99 -19.96 -8.90
C LEU A 149 5.25 -20.33 -10.35
N MET A 150 4.64 -21.42 -10.83
CA MET A 150 4.86 -21.95 -12.18
C MET A 150 4.52 -20.98 -13.32
N PRO A 151 3.37 -20.23 -13.32
CA PRO A 151 3.09 -19.31 -14.42
C PRO A 151 3.99 -18.07 -14.38
N VAL A 152 4.69 -17.78 -15.47
CA VAL A 152 5.62 -16.64 -15.60
C VAL A 152 4.93 -15.31 -15.27
N TRP A 153 3.69 -15.11 -15.72
CA TRP A 153 2.90 -13.91 -15.40
C TRP A 153 2.68 -13.73 -13.89
N LEU A 154 2.49 -14.84 -13.16
CA LEU A 154 2.27 -14.83 -11.72
C LEU A 154 3.58 -14.54 -10.95
N ALA A 155 4.67 -15.18 -11.38
CA ALA A 155 6.02 -14.92 -10.84
C ALA A 155 6.44 -13.45 -11.07
N THR A 156 6.18 -12.91 -12.27
CA THR A 156 6.41 -11.49 -12.59
C THR A 156 5.55 -10.58 -11.71
N LYS A 157 4.29 -10.96 -11.47
CA LYS A 157 3.38 -10.21 -10.59
C LYS A 157 3.86 -10.20 -9.14
N ALA A 158 4.40 -11.32 -8.64
CA ALA A 158 5.00 -11.39 -7.31
C ALA A 158 6.23 -10.47 -7.20
N LEU A 159 7.11 -10.47 -8.22
CA LEU A 159 8.25 -9.57 -8.29
C LEU A 159 7.80 -8.10 -8.26
N MET A 160 6.82 -7.71 -9.09
CA MET A 160 6.28 -6.35 -9.12
C MET A 160 5.64 -5.96 -7.78
N PHE A 161 4.99 -6.90 -7.09
CA PHE A 161 4.43 -6.64 -5.77
C PHE A 161 5.53 -6.35 -4.74
N GLY A 162 6.66 -7.05 -4.81
CA GLY A 162 7.86 -6.70 -4.03
C GLY A 162 8.41 -5.30 -4.36
N LEU A 163 8.41 -4.91 -5.64
CA LEU A 163 8.80 -3.56 -6.05
C LEU A 163 7.82 -2.48 -5.55
N ILE A 164 6.52 -2.78 -5.44
CA ILE A 164 5.53 -1.89 -4.83
C ILE A 164 5.89 -1.66 -3.34
N PHE A 165 6.23 -2.72 -2.60
CA PHE A 165 6.70 -2.58 -1.21
C PHE A 165 7.96 -1.72 -1.12
N ALA A 166 8.94 -1.94 -1.99
CA ALA A 166 10.17 -1.14 -2.03
C ALA A 166 9.87 0.33 -2.32
N ALA A 167 9.00 0.62 -3.29
CA ALA A 167 8.59 1.99 -3.61
C ALA A 167 7.83 2.65 -2.45
N ALA A 168 6.98 1.91 -1.74
CA ALA A 168 6.28 2.41 -0.57
C ALA A 168 7.23 2.70 0.60
N ILE A 169 8.27 1.89 0.82
CA ILE A 169 9.35 2.21 1.77
C ILE A 169 10.02 3.52 1.38
N MET A 170 10.26 3.75 0.08
CA MET A 170 10.84 5.01 -0.38
C MET A 170 9.89 6.20 -0.19
N ILE A 171 8.56 6.00 -0.26
CA ILE A 171 7.58 7.02 0.15
C ILE A 171 7.77 7.35 1.63
N ASP A 172 7.81 6.35 2.52
CA ASP A 172 7.98 6.56 3.96
C ASP A 172 9.27 7.34 4.26
N VAL A 173 10.38 6.99 3.60
CA VAL A 173 11.69 7.67 3.76
C VAL A 173 11.63 9.10 3.25
N ALA A 174 11.08 9.31 2.04
CA ALA A 174 10.99 10.64 1.42
C ALA A 174 10.04 11.57 2.20
N PHE A 175 8.96 11.02 2.78
CA PHE A 175 7.94 11.78 3.51
C PHE A 175 8.33 12.10 4.96
N LYS A 176 9.35 11.45 5.51
CA LYS A 176 9.78 11.62 6.91
C LYS A 176 9.96 13.09 7.35
N PRO A 177 10.50 14.02 6.52
CA PRO A 177 10.66 15.42 6.92
C PRO A 177 9.34 16.21 7.01
N VAL A 178 8.22 15.70 6.48
CA VAL A 178 6.95 16.43 6.44
C VAL A 178 6.42 16.77 7.82
N GLY A 179 6.52 15.87 8.80
CA GLY A 179 6.03 16.11 10.15
C GLY A 179 6.63 17.37 10.79
N PRO A 180 7.96 17.47 10.94
CA PRO A 180 8.63 18.69 11.45
C PRO A 180 8.34 19.94 10.60
N GLN A 181 8.32 19.82 9.27
CA GLN A 181 8.03 20.93 8.37
C GLN A 181 6.60 21.44 8.51
N LEU A 182 5.64 20.54 8.67
CA LEU A 182 4.23 20.88 8.93
C LEU A 182 4.08 21.54 10.32
N GLY A 183 4.76 21.03 11.34
CA GLY A 183 4.78 21.65 12.67
C GLY A 183 5.28 23.08 12.61
N LYS A 184 6.37 23.33 11.86
CA LYS A 184 6.89 24.68 11.63
C LYS A 184 5.89 25.58 10.89
N LEU A 185 5.25 25.07 9.84
CA LEU A 185 4.21 25.79 9.09
C LEU A 185 3.02 26.20 9.99
N ILE A 186 2.59 25.33 10.88
CA ILE A 186 1.49 25.59 11.81
C ILE A 186 1.89 26.65 12.85
N ALA A 187 3.12 26.56 13.37
CA ALA A 187 3.60 27.47 14.43
C ALA A 187 3.93 28.87 13.91
N GLU A 188 4.57 28.99 12.75
CA GLU A 188 5.09 30.24 12.19
C GLU A 188 4.21 30.86 11.10
N GLY A 189 3.21 30.12 10.62
CA GLY A 189 2.36 30.54 9.52
C GLY A 189 2.96 30.26 8.14
N SER A 190 2.19 30.60 7.09
CA SER A 190 2.58 30.39 5.69
C SER A 190 3.52 31.48 5.21
N SER A 191 4.77 31.13 4.94
CA SER A 191 5.84 31.95 4.36
C SER A 191 6.66 31.12 3.38
N ASP A 192 7.54 31.75 2.61
CA ASP A 192 8.45 31.00 1.73
C ASP A 192 9.38 30.08 2.52
N GLU A 193 9.79 30.48 3.72
CA GLU A 193 10.66 29.68 4.59
C GLU A 193 10.00 28.40 5.10
N THR A 194 8.67 28.41 5.29
CA THR A 194 7.91 27.26 5.77
C THR A 194 7.38 26.39 4.61
N GLU A 195 7.01 27.02 3.49
CA GLU A 195 6.34 26.36 2.37
C GLU A 195 7.31 25.67 1.38
N ILE A 196 8.45 26.30 1.06
CA ILE A 196 9.37 25.78 0.04
C ILE A 196 9.96 24.42 0.46
N PRO A 197 10.45 24.21 1.71
CA PRO A 197 10.95 22.90 2.14
C PRO A 197 9.86 21.83 2.10
N LEU A 198 8.66 22.12 2.59
CA LEU A 198 7.52 21.23 2.62
C LEU A 198 7.13 20.80 1.20
N ARG A 199 7.01 21.77 0.29
CA ARG A 199 6.69 21.51 -1.12
C ARG A 199 7.74 20.64 -1.80
N LYS A 200 9.03 20.89 -1.57
CA LYS A 200 10.12 20.07 -2.10
C LYS A 200 10.06 18.64 -1.62
N THR A 201 9.78 18.41 -0.34
CA THR A 201 9.59 17.08 0.23
C THR A 201 8.42 16.36 -0.43
N MET A 202 7.28 17.03 -0.58
CA MET A 202 6.11 16.46 -1.26
C MET A 202 6.38 16.16 -2.75
N ASP A 203 7.19 16.98 -3.44
CA ASP A 203 7.57 16.73 -4.85
C ASP A 203 8.44 15.48 -4.99
N THR A 204 9.39 15.27 -4.08
CA THR A 204 10.22 14.07 -4.05
C THR A 204 9.37 12.83 -3.78
N THR A 205 8.47 12.90 -2.80
CA THR A 205 7.57 11.79 -2.45
C THR A 205 6.65 11.43 -3.61
N ARG A 206 6.15 12.41 -4.36
CA ARG A 206 5.26 12.22 -5.50
C ARG A 206 5.84 11.31 -6.59
N ILE A 207 7.15 11.32 -6.80
CA ILE A 207 7.81 10.44 -7.79
C ILE A 207 7.57 8.98 -7.42
N TRP A 208 7.73 8.62 -6.15
CA TRP A 208 7.51 7.27 -5.67
C TRP A 208 6.03 6.84 -5.72
N VAL A 209 5.12 7.78 -5.47
CA VAL A 209 3.67 7.54 -5.63
C VAL A 209 3.35 7.17 -7.09
N TRP A 210 3.88 7.89 -8.08
CA TRP A 210 3.69 7.54 -9.49
C TRP A 210 4.29 6.18 -9.85
N ILE A 211 5.44 5.81 -9.28
CA ILE A 211 6.03 4.48 -9.46
C ILE A 211 5.08 3.40 -8.92
N VAL A 212 4.51 3.60 -7.72
CA VAL A 212 3.51 2.68 -7.16
C VAL A 212 2.30 2.53 -8.09
N TYR A 213 1.75 3.64 -8.61
CA TYR A 213 0.60 3.58 -9.53
C TYR A 213 0.91 2.80 -10.81
N LEU A 214 2.05 3.05 -11.42
CA LEU A 214 2.48 2.31 -12.61
C LEU A 214 2.64 0.82 -12.33
N LEU A 215 3.25 0.46 -11.20
CA LEU A 215 3.40 -0.95 -10.80
C LEU A 215 2.05 -1.59 -10.48
N LEU A 216 1.12 -0.90 -9.82
CA LEU A 216 -0.24 -1.40 -9.56
C LEU A 216 -0.99 -1.66 -10.85
N LEU A 217 -0.97 -0.74 -11.80
CA LEU A 217 -1.60 -0.93 -13.12
C LEU A 217 -0.95 -2.08 -13.89
N ALA A 218 0.36 -2.21 -13.86
CA ALA A 218 1.08 -3.30 -14.51
C ALA A 218 0.73 -4.66 -13.87
N THR A 219 0.65 -4.74 -12.53
CA THR A 219 0.23 -5.98 -11.85
C THR A 219 -1.22 -6.34 -12.13
N ALA A 220 -2.11 -5.35 -12.26
CA ALA A 220 -3.50 -5.57 -12.64
C ALA A 220 -3.61 -6.08 -14.08
N PHE A 221 -2.85 -5.49 -15.02
CA PHE A 221 -2.75 -5.96 -16.40
C PHE A 221 -2.29 -7.41 -16.48
N LEU A 222 -1.18 -7.76 -15.80
CA LEU A 222 -0.68 -9.14 -15.78
C LEU A 222 -1.70 -10.13 -15.23
N GLY A 223 -2.42 -9.78 -14.18
CA GLY A 223 -3.41 -10.66 -13.55
C GLY A 223 -4.65 -10.88 -14.42
N ASN A 224 -5.03 -9.90 -15.24
CA ASN A 224 -6.21 -9.97 -16.10
C ASN A 224 -5.87 -10.58 -17.47
N MET A 225 -4.79 -10.14 -18.10
CA MET A 225 -4.44 -10.55 -19.46
C MET A 225 -3.64 -11.85 -19.51
N LYS A 226 -2.85 -12.16 -18.48
CA LYS A 226 -1.99 -13.36 -18.41
C LYS A 226 -1.22 -13.58 -19.73
N PRO A 227 -0.41 -12.60 -20.18
CA PRO A 227 0.10 -12.52 -21.55
C PRO A 227 1.16 -13.57 -21.90
N PHE A 228 1.72 -14.31 -20.91
CA PHE A 228 2.74 -15.35 -21.09
C PHE A 228 2.69 -16.40 -19.97
#